data_6ae323b88a783d03d18afef6b2105cc2
#
_entry.id   6ae323b88a783d03d18afef6b2105cc2
#
_cell.length_a   1.000
_cell.length_b   1.000
_cell.length_c   1.000
_cell.angle_alpha   90.00
_cell.angle_beta   90.00
_cell.angle_gamma   90.00
#
_symmetry.space_group_name_H-M   'P 1'
#
loop_
_entity.id
_entity.type
_entity.pdbx_description
1 polymer ?
#
loop_
_entity_poly.entity_id
_entity_poly.type
_entity_poly.pdbx_seq_one_letter_code
_entity_poly.pdbx_strand_id
1 'polypeptide(L)'
;RLGLMMYGQMTAGSWIYIGSQGIVQGTYETFVEAGRQHYPVSPSSTGYVGRSPEGTAPGLGRPGAPAHGGEWAGRWILTAGLGGMGGAQPLAATFAGACSLNIECQQSRIDFRLRSRYLDEQATDLDDALARIAKYTAAKQAVSIGLLGKPAEITQELERRIVKTDVATD
;
A
#
# COMPACT_ATOMS: atom_id res chain seq x y z
N ARG A 1 -15.46 -10.98 27.45
CA ARG A 1 -14.07 -10.80 26.98
C ARG A 1 -14.04 -9.56 26.11
N LEU A 2 -13.25 -8.56 26.48
CA LEU A 2 -13.19 -7.25 25.82
C LEU A 2 -12.42 -7.25 24.49
N GLY A 3 -12.01 -8.40 23.97
CA GLY A 3 -11.25 -8.49 22.71
C GLY A 3 -9.87 -7.82 22.75
N LEU A 4 -9.36 -7.48 23.91
CA LEU A 4 -8.04 -6.89 24.10
C LEU A 4 -6.98 -8.00 23.99
N MET A 5 -6.77 -8.50 22.80
CA MET A 5 -5.74 -9.50 22.54
C MET A 5 -4.46 -8.83 22.04
N MET A 6 -3.39 -9.08 22.74
CA MET A 6 -2.07 -8.90 22.17
C MET A 6 -1.75 -10.10 21.27
N TYR A 7 -1.40 -9.83 20.06
CA TYR A 7 -0.88 -10.86 19.17
C TYR A 7 0.59 -11.08 19.50
N GLY A 8 0.87 -12.13 20.26
CA GLY A 8 2.22 -12.57 20.57
C GLY A 8 2.89 -13.23 19.37
N GLN A 9 3.01 -12.51 18.27
CA GLN A 9 3.66 -12.98 17.06
C GLN A 9 5.16 -12.65 17.06
N MET A 10 5.78 -12.59 15.89
CA MET A 10 7.22 -12.37 15.71
C MET A 10 7.73 -11.07 16.36
N THR A 11 6.86 -10.13 16.63
CA THR A 11 7.16 -8.86 17.29
C THR A 11 6.97 -8.89 18.81
N ALA A 12 6.71 -10.05 19.38
CA ALA A 12 6.41 -10.21 20.82
C ALA A 12 7.49 -9.63 21.75
N GLY A 13 8.74 -9.59 21.31
CA GLY A 13 9.84 -8.99 22.08
C GLY A 13 10.02 -7.48 21.89
N SER A 14 9.34 -6.86 20.95
CA SER A 14 9.64 -5.47 20.59
C SER A 14 8.76 -4.43 21.28
N TRP A 15 7.59 -4.77 21.77
CA TRP A 15 6.61 -3.87 22.41
C TRP A 15 6.19 -2.65 21.57
N ILE A 16 6.70 -2.54 20.34
CA ILE A 16 6.55 -1.37 19.48
C ILE A 16 5.30 -1.48 18.61
N TYR A 17 4.89 -2.71 18.28
CA TYR A 17 3.78 -2.96 17.37
C TYR A 17 2.50 -3.25 18.14
N ILE A 18 1.89 -2.20 18.64
CA ILE A 18 0.58 -2.28 19.29
C ILE A 18 -0.48 -1.86 18.29
N GLY A 19 -0.72 -2.71 17.27
CA GLY A 19 -1.71 -2.47 16.24
C GLY A 19 -1.13 -2.12 14.87
N SER A 20 -2.02 -1.79 13.94
CA SER A 20 -1.67 -1.57 12.53
C SER A 20 -0.87 -0.29 12.28
N GLN A 21 -0.87 0.68 13.18
CA GLN A 21 -0.15 1.95 12.98
C GLN A 21 1.36 1.76 12.86
N GLY A 22 1.97 0.90 13.67
CA GLY A 22 3.40 0.61 13.58
C GLY A 22 3.77 -0.13 12.29
N ILE A 23 2.86 -1.01 11.83
CA ILE A 23 3.04 -1.73 10.57
C ILE A 23 2.89 -0.78 9.38
N VAL A 24 1.93 0.17 9.42
CA VAL A 24 1.80 1.22 8.39
C VAL A 24 3.10 1.99 8.25
N GLN A 25 3.69 2.45 9.37
CA GLN A 25 4.95 3.21 9.34
C GLN A 25 6.09 2.38 8.74
N GLY A 26 6.33 1.16 9.23
CA GLY A 26 7.42 0.32 8.75
C GLY A 26 7.26 -0.04 7.27
N THR A 27 6.06 -0.38 6.83
CA THR A 27 5.76 -0.67 5.43
C THR A 27 5.94 0.56 4.54
N TYR A 28 5.47 1.73 5.01
CA TYR A 28 5.63 2.99 4.31
C TYR A 28 7.11 3.33 4.09
N GLU A 29 7.93 3.24 5.12
CA GLU A 29 9.38 3.50 5.00
C GLU A 29 10.06 2.51 4.05
N THR A 30 9.63 1.24 4.07
CA THR A 30 10.11 0.22 3.14
C THR A 30 9.75 0.58 1.69
N PHE A 31 8.51 0.98 1.43
CA PHE A 31 8.09 1.38 0.09
C PHE A 31 8.82 2.64 -0.39
N VAL A 32 8.98 3.63 0.48
CA VAL A 32 9.73 4.85 0.16
C VAL A 32 11.17 4.52 -0.21
N GLU A 33 11.83 3.68 0.58
CA GLU A 33 13.21 3.30 0.30
C GLU A 33 13.32 2.46 -0.98
N ALA A 34 12.42 1.52 -1.20
CA ALA A 34 12.35 0.77 -2.46
C ALA A 34 12.15 1.71 -3.67
N GLY A 35 11.29 2.70 -3.55
CA GLY A 35 11.10 3.72 -4.58
C GLY A 35 12.39 4.49 -4.89
N ARG A 36 13.09 4.93 -3.86
CA ARG A 36 14.37 5.65 -4.01
C ARG A 36 15.45 4.81 -4.68
N GLN A 37 15.54 3.53 -4.35
CA GLN A 37 16.55 2.64 -4.91
C GLN A 37 16.26 2.23 -6.35
N HIS A 38 15.02 1.94 -6.66
CA HIS A 38 14.64 1.38 -7.97
C HIS A 38 14.14 2.43 -8.97
N TYR A 39 13.62 3.56 -8.49
CA TYR A 39 12.99 4.58 -9.32
C TYR A 39 13.49 6.00 -8.98
N PRO A 40 14.81 6.23 -9.01
CA PRO A 40 15.35 7.53 -8.65
C PRO A 40 14.78 8.63 -9.57
N VAL A 41 14.23 9.67 -8.95
CA VAL A 41 13.75 10.85 -9.67
C VAL A 41 14.92 11.79 -9.88
N SER A 42 15.07 12.32 -11.10
CA SER A 42 16.16 13.25 -11.43
C SER A 42 16.07 14.52 -10.55
N PRO A 43 17.17 15.04 -10.03
CA PRO A 43 17.17 16.21 -9.11
C PRO A 43 16.46 17.45 -9.63
N SER A 44 16.27 17.55 -10.95
CA SER A 44 15.60 18.69 -11.59
C SER A 44 14.07 18.71 -11.41
N SER A 45 13.46 17.62 -10.93
CA SER A 45 12.01 17.53 -10.72
C SER A 45 11.61 17.61 -9.24
N THR A 46 12.57 17.62 -8.35
CA THR A 46 12.35 17.74 -6.92
C THR A 46 12.20 19.20 -6.54
N GLY A 47 10.96 19.65 -6.42
CA GLY A 47 10.66 20.74 -5.50
C GLY A 47 11.09 20.25 -4.11
N TYR A 48 12.25 20.70 -3.66
CA TYR A 48 12.85 20.38 -2.38
C TYR A 48 11.88 20.69 -1.25
N VAL A 49 11.19 19.69 -0.73
CA VAL A 49 10.54 19.80 0.56
C VAL A 49 11.61 19.49 1.60
N GLY A 50 12.14 20.56 2.17
CA GLY A 50 13.22 20.54 3.12
C GLY A 50 12.98 19.52 4.24
N ARG A 51 14.07 18.83 4.57
CA ARG A 51 14.20 18.08 5.81
C ARG A 51 13.91 19.06 6.95
N SER A 52 12.78 18.90 7.63
CA SER A 52 12.53 19.63 8.86
C SER A 52 13.59 19.20 9.86
N PRO A 53 14.41 20.13 10.39
CA PRO A 53 15.25 19.83 11.53
C PRO A 53 14.31 19.80 12.74
N GLU A 54 14.25 18.72 13.42
CA GLU A 54 13.44 18.44 14.59
C GLU A 54 12.23 17.53 14.35
N GLY A 55 12.43 16.24 14.56
CA GLY A 55 11.64 15.25 15.27
C GLY A 55 10.12 15.18 15.12
N THR A 56 9.52 15.94 14.24
CA THR A 56 8.09 15.83 13.94
C THR A 56 7.90 14.76 12.89
N ALA A 57 7.19 13.70 13.27
CA ALA A 57 6.69 12.71 12.33
C ALA A 57 6.12 13.42 11.09
N PRO A 58 6.41 12.94 9.87
CA PRO A 58 5.85 13.53 8.67
C PRO A 58 4.33 13.56 8.83
N GLY A 59 3.77 14.75 8.83
CA GLY A 59 2.33 14.93 8.95
C GLY A 59 1.66 14.09 7.88
N LEU A 60 0.67 13.32 8.29
CA LEU A 60 -0.17 12.50 7.42
C LEU A 60 -0.74 13.42 6.33
N GLY A 61 -0.09 13.43 5.17
CA GLY A 61 -0.51 14.22 4.03
C GLY A 61 -1.92 13.82 3.60
N ARG A 62 -2.65 14.76 3.01
CA ARG A 62 -3.96 14.47 2.42
C ARG A 62 -3.83 13.31 1.45
N PRO A 63 -4.84 12.40 1.39
CA PRO A 63 -4.91 11.39 0.33
C PRO A 63 -4.74 12.05 -1.04
N GLY A 64 -3.77 11.58 -1.83
CA GLY A 64 -3.53 12.09 -3.18
C GLY A 64 -2.35 13.06 -3.36
N ALA A 65 -1.68 13.50 -2.28
CA ALA A 65 -0.43 14.24 -2.41
C ALA A 65 0.78 13.30 -2.25
N PRO A 66 1.73 13.24 -3.20
CA PRO A 66 2.92 12.42 -3.03
C PRO A 66 3.73 12.97 -1.86
N ALA A 67 3.85 12.16 -0.80
CA ALA A 67 4.58 12.55 0.41
C ALA A 67 6.09 12.61 0.21
N HIS A 68 6.61 12.10 -0.90
CA HIS A 68 8.03 12.05 -1.27
C HIS A 68 8.17 12.27 -2.78
N GLY A 69 9.39 12.51 -3.23
CA GLY A 69 9.84 12.99 -4.54
C GLY A 69 9.20 12.46 -5.83
N GLY A 70 8.11 11.72 -5.77
CA GLY A 70 7.39 11.25 -6.96
C GLY A 70 7.91 9.92 -7.52
N GLU A 71 8.73 9.18 -6.80
CA GLU A 71 9.31 7.89 -7.20
C GLU A 71 8.22 6.88 -7.57
N TRP A 72 7.11 6.91 -6.86
CA TRP A 72 5.96 6.02 -7.09
C TRP A 72 4.87 6.59 -8.01
N ALA A 73 5.04 7.81 -8.50
CA ALA A 73 4.03 8.42 -9.35
C ALA A 73 3.85 7.66 -10.68
N GLY A 74 2.65 7.14 -10.90
CA GLY A 74 2.33 6.32 -12.06
C GLY A 74 2.76 4.86 -11.96
N ARG A 75 3.08 4.39 -10.74
CA ARG A 75 3.49 3.01 -10.44
C ARG A 75 2.50 2.34 -9.51
N TRP A 76 2.57 1.01 -9.43
CA TRP A 76 1.68 0.27 -8.57
C TRP A 76 2.34 -0.95 -7.92
N ILE A 77 1.79 -1.32 -6.78
CA ILE A 77 2.26 -2.40 -5.92
C ILE A 77 1.17 -3.48 -5.86
N LEU A 78 1.57 -4.73 -6.04
CA LEU A 78 0.72 -5.90 -5.82
C LEU A 78 0.96 -6.45 -4.43
N THR A 79 -0.11 -6.67 -3.66
CA THR A 79 -0.01 -7.30 -2.34
C THR A 79 -1.10 -8.33 -2.14
N ALA A 80 -0.89 -9.25 -1.21
CA ALA A 80 -1.86 -10.27 -0.85
C ALA A 80 -2.14 -10.27 0.66
N GLY A 81 -3.42 -10.40 1.00
CA GLY A 81 -3.90 -10.43 2.38
C GLY A 81 -4.21 -9.04 2.96
N LEU A 82 -5.41 -8.93 3.55
CA LEU A 82 -5.88 -7.72 4.26
C LEU A 82 -6.13 -8.00 5.75
N GLY A 83 -5.38 -8.96 6.29
CA GLY A 83 -5.42 -9.33 7.71
C GLY A 83 -4.77 -8.28 8.63
N GLY A 84 -4.26 -8.72 9.78
CA GLY A 84 -3.64 -7.83 10.78
C GLY A 84 -2.45 -7.06 10.22
N MET A 85 -1.54 -7.75 9.56
CA MET A 85 -0.31 -7.16 8.99
C MET A 85 -0.57 -6.63 7.56
N GLY A 86 -0.98 -7.49 6.63
CA GLY A 86 -1.21 -7.12 5.23
C GLY A 86 -2.23 -5.99 5.05
N GLY A 87 -3.20 -5.88 5.95
CA GLY A 87 -4.18 -4.81 5.91
C GLY A 87 -3.65 -3.39 6.14
N ALA A 88 -2.38 -3.23 6.51
CA ALA A 88 -1.71 -1.93 6.60
C ALA A 88 -1.07 -1.51 5.27
N GLN A 89 -0.79 -2.45 4.38
CA GLN A 89 -0.07 -2.21 3.13
C GLN A 89 -0.80 -1.26 2.17
N PRO A 90 -2.14 -1.33 1.97
CA PRO A 90 -2.84 -0.40 1.10
C PRO A 90 -2.62 1.05 1.50
N LEU A 91 -2.77 1.35 2.78
CA LEU A 91 -2.59 2.70 3.30
C LEU A 91 -1.13 3.16 3.20
N ALA A 92 -0.17 2.27 3.48
CA ALA A 92 1.25 2.57 3.35
C ALA A 92 1.64 2.87 1.89
N ALA A 93 1.10 2.10 0.93
CA ALA A 93 1.32 2.32 -0.50
C ALA A 93 0.80 3.68 -0.97
N THR A 94 -0.44 4.04 -0.58
CA THR A 94 -1.02 5.34 -0.94
C THR A 94 -0.25 6.50 -0.31
N PHE A 95 0.24 6.36 0.92
CA PHE A 95 1.11 7.36 1.55
C PHE A 95 2.46 7.50 0.83
N ALA A 96 3.01 6.43 0.30
CA ALA A 96 4.22 6.47 -0.52
C ALA A 96 3.98 7.07 -1.91
N GLY A 97 2.73 7.25 -2.33
CA GLY A 97 2.36 7.80 -3.63
C GLY A 97 2.12 6.75 -4.71
N ALA A 98 2.05 5.47 -4.35
CA ALA A 98 1.78 4.35 -5.25
C ALA A 98 0.28 4.01 -5.32
N CYS A 99 -0.16 3.50 -6.48
CA CYS A 99 -1.37 2.68 -6.50
C CYS A 99 -1.10 1.32 -5.87
N SER A 100 -2.11 0.63 -5.35
CA SER A 100 -1.96 -0.75 -4.92
C SER A 100 -3.15 -1.61 -5.30
N LEU A 101 -2.86 -2.85 -5.71
CA LEU A 101 -3.84 -3.92 -5.85
C LEU A 101 -3.64 -4.91 -4.71
N ASN A 102 -4.68 -5.11 -3.92
CA ASN A 102 -4.63 -5.87 -2.69
C ASN A 102 -5.61 -7.04 -2.78
N ILE A 103 -5.07 -8.26 -2.92
CA ILE A 103 -5.89 -9.46 -3.10
C ILE A 103 -6.23 -10.05 -1.74
N GLU A 104 -7.50 -10.32 -1.49
CA GLU A 104 -7.98 -10.93 -0.24
C GLU A 104 -9.05 -11.98 -0.54
N CYS A 105 -8.96 -13.13 0.13
CA CYS A 105 -9.92 -14.23 -0.04
C CYS A 105 -11.18 -14.11 0.83
N GLN A 106 -11.23 -13.19 1.77
CA GLN A 106 -12.34 -12.98 2.69
C GLN A 106 -12.96 -11.60 2.53
N GLN A 107 -14.21 -11.56 2.06
CA GLN A 107 -14.95 -10.31 1.86
C GLN A 107 -15.00 -9.47 3.15
N SER A 108 -15.21 -10.10 4.30
CA SER A 108 -15.30 -9.40 5.59
C SER A 108 -14.04 -8.57 5.94
N ARG A 109 -12.87 -9.00 5.47
CA ARG A 109 -11.63 -8.25 5.65
C ARG A 109 -11.57 -7.04 4.73
N ILE A 110 -11.99 -7.19 3.48
CA ILE A 110 -12.11 -6.06 2.55
C ILE A 110 -13.07 -5.02 3.13
N ASP A 111 -14.27 -5.44 3.57
CA ASP A 111 -15.27 -4.56 4.16
C ASP A 111 -14.74 -3.83 5.40
N PHE A 112 -13.97 -4.54 6.22
CA PHE A 112 -13.35 -3.93 7.39
C PHE A 112 -12.33 -2.85 7.01
N ARG A 113 -11.49 -3.09 5.99
CA ARG A 113 -10.48 -2.12 5.54
C ARG A 113 -11.08 -0.92 4.84
N LEU A 114 -12.17 -1.10 4.07
CA LEU A 114 -12.94 0.00 3.51
C LEU A 114 -13.56 0.88 4.62
N ARG A 115 -14.22 0.27 5.60
CA ARG A 115 -14.80 1.01 6.74
C ARG A 115 -13.76 1.75 7.58
N SER A 116 -12.59 1.14 7.78
CA SER A 116 -11.50 1.74 8.54
C SER A 116 -10.64 2.70 7.72
N ARG A 117 -10.94 2.88 6.43
CA ARG A 117 -10.20 3.74 5.50
C ARG A 117 -8.73 3.37 5.33
N TYR A 118 -8.42 2.09 5.44
CA TYR A 118 -7.12 1.53 5.08
C TYR A 118 -7.08 1.11 3.62
N LEU A 119 -8.24 0.92 3.01
CA LEU A 119 -8.45 0.59 1.61
C LEU A 119 -9.45 1.61 1.04
N ASP A 120 -9.21 2.10 -0.16
CA ASP A 120 -10.03 3.14 -0.78
C ASP A 120 -11.22 2.57 -1.54
N GLU A 121 -10.99 1.56 -2.37
CA GLU A 121 -12.00 1.00 -3.28
C GLU A 121 -11.94 -0.53 -3.33
N GLN A 122 -13.04 -1.14 -3.78
CA GLN A 122 -13.08 -2.55 -4.14
C GLN A 122 -13.41 -2.70 -5.63
N ALA A 123 -12.66 -3.53 -6.33
CA ALA A 123 -12.96 -3.94 -7.70
C ALA A 123 -13.91 -5.15 -7.71
N THR A 124 -14.72 -5.25 -8.75
CA THR A 124 -15.66 -6.37 -8.95
C THR A 124 -14.98 -7.64 -9.41
N ASP A 125 -13.99 -7.49 -10.27
CA ASP A 125 -13.19 -8.58 -10.85
C ASP A 125 -11.79 -8.08 -11.23
N LEU A 126 -10.97 -8.98 -11.78
CA LEU A 126 -9.60 -8.67 -12.16
C LEU A 126 -9.52 -7.64 -13.31
N ASP A 127 -10.46 -7.70 -14.25
CA ASP A 127 -10.45 -6.77 -15.41
C ASP A 127 -10.79 -5.34 -14.95
N ASP A 128 -11.79 -5.19 -14.08
CA ASP A 128 -12.12 -3.92 -13.43
C ASP A 128 -10.94 -3.40 -12.58
N ALA A 129 -10.29 -4.28 -11.81
CA ALA A 129 -9.12 -3.91 -11.02
C ALA A 129 -7.99 -3.36 -11.89
N LEU A 130 -7.64 -4.05 -12.97
CA LEU A 130 -6.58 -3.63 -13.88
C LEU A 130 -6.93 -2.33 -14.63
N ALA A 131 -8.21 -2.18 -15.05
CA ALA A 131 -8.66 -0.94 -15.68
C ALA A 131 -8.54 0.26 -14.73
N ARG A 132 -8.90 0.10 -13.44
CA ARG A 132 -8.75 1.15 -12.42
C ARG A 132 -7.27 1.45 -12.14
N ILE A 133 -6.42 0.43 -12.00
CA ILE A 133 -4.97 0.62 -11.84
C ILE A 133 -4.41 1.42 -13.02
N ALA A 134 -4.73 1.03 -14.26
CA ALA A 134 -4.27 1.75 -15.45
C ALA A 134 -4.74 3.22 -15.47
N LYS A 135 -6.00 3.46 -15.09
CA LYS A 135 -6.56 4.82 -14.97
C LYS A 135 -5.80 5.66 -13.95
N TYR A 136 -5.61 5.14 -12.73
CA TYR A 136 -5.00 5.91 -11.64
C TYR A 136 -3.49 6.09 -11.82
N THR A 137 -2.79 5.09 -12.35
CA THR A 137 -1.36 5.23 -12.69
C THR A 137 -1.14 6.26 -13.79
N ALA A 138 -1.97 6.26 -14.84
CA ALA A 138 -1.89 7.29 -15.89
C ALA A 138 -2.16 8.70 -15.33
N ALA A 139 -3.08 8.83 -14.37
CA ALA A 139 -3.37 10.09 -13.68
C ALA A 139 -2.36 10.43 -12.58
N LYS A 140 -1.39 9.54 -12.27
CA LYS A 140 -0.44 9.65 -11.15
C LYS A 140 -1.14 9.84 -9.80
N GLN A 141 -2.26 9.18 -9.61
CA GLN A 141 -3.04 9.20 -8.38
C GLN A 141 -2.75 7.93 -7.57
N ALA A 142 -2.49 8.10 -6.29
CA ALA A 142 -2.30 6.99 -5.36
C ALA A 142 -3.66 6.54 -4.82
N VAL A 143 -4.08 5.34 -5.21
CA VAL A 143 -5.35 4.73 -4.79
C VAL A 143 -5.12 3.26 -4.50
N SER A 144 -5.70 2.76 -3.41
CA SER A 144 -5.64 1.37 -3.04
C SER A 144 -6.93 0.64 -3.43
N ILE A 145 -6.78 -0.47 -4.14
CA ILE A 145 -7.88 -1.26 -4.68
C ILE A 145 -7.84 -2.66 -4.08
N GLY A 146 -8.95 -3.09 -3.48
CA GLY A 146 -9.15 -4.46 -3.01
C GLY A 146 -9.77 -5.34 -4.08
N LEU A 147 -9.32 -6.57 -4.19
CA LEU A 147 -9.90 -7.58 -5.07
C LEU A 147 -10.18 -8.86 -4.29
N LEU A 148 -11.44 -9.30 -4.33
CA LEU A 148 -11.82 -10.57 -3.73
C LEU A 148 -11.37 -11.72 -4.63
N GLY A 149 -10.53 -12.59 -4.10
CA GLY A 149 -10.07 -13.77 -4.83
C GLY A 149 -8.92 -14.48 -4.13
N LYS A 150 -8.52 -15.61 -4.69
CA LYS A 150 -7.37 -16.36 -4.17
C LYS A 150 -6.08 -15.81 -4.78
N PRO A 151 -5.12 -15.37 -3.95
CA PRO A 151 -3.88 -14.78 -4.45
C PRO A 151 -3.16 -15.63 -5.48
N ALA A 152 -3.03 -16.94 -5.23
CA ALA A 152 -2.35 -17.84 -6.14
C ALA A 152 -2.99 -17.90 -7.54
N GLU A 153 -4.33 -17.93 -7.61
CA GLU A 153 -5.05 -17.98 -8.90
C GLU A 153 -4.91 -16.65 -9.65
N ILE A 154 -5.03 -15.53 -8.93
CA ILE A 154 -4.93 -14.20 -9.52
C ILE A 154 -3.50 -13.89 -9.97
N THR A 155 -2.50 -14.27 -9.19
CA THR A 155 -1.09 -14.08 -9.58
C THR A 155 -0.75 -14.87 -10.84
N GLN A 156 -1.18 -16.14 -10.93
CA GLN A 156 -1.01 -16.93 -12.15
C GLN A 156 -1.69 -16.30 -13.37
N GLU A 157 -2.89 -15.74 -13.18
CA GLU A 157 -3.59 -15.06 -14.26
C GLU A 157 -2.90 -13.77 -14.69
N LEU A 158 -2.34 -13.00 -13.76
CA LEU A 158 -1.52 -11.83 -14.06
C LEU A 158 -0.25 -12.20 -14.86
N GLU A 159 0.43 -13.28 -14.45
CA GLU A 159 1.58 -13.82 -15.19
C GLU A 159 1.19 -14.26 -16.59
N ARG A 160 0.09 -15.01 -16.74
CA ARG A 160 -0.42 -15.46 -18.05
C ARG A 160 -0.73 -14.28 -18.97
N ARG A 161 -1.24 -13.17 -18.43
CA ARG A 161 -1.52 -11.94 -19.17
C ARG A 161 -0.29 -11.05 -19.38
N ILE A 162 0.87 -11.45 -18.88
CA ILE A 162 2.13 -10.67 -18.95
C ILE A 162 1.95 -9.27 -18.32
N VAL A 163 1.13 -9.15 -17.29
CA VAL A 163 0.95 -7.91 -16.54
C VAL A 163 2.17 -7.69 -15.65
N LYS A 164 2.89 -6.59 -15.90
CA LYS A 164 4.04 -6.23 -15.07
C LYS A 164 3.60 -5.39 -13.87
N THR A 165 4.02 -5.81 -12.70
CA THR A 165 3.93 -5.03 -11.47
C THR A 165 5.27 -4.34 -11.21
N ASP A 166 5.26 -3.16 -10.61
CA ASP A 166 6.50 -2.49 -10.23
C ASP A 166 7.13 -3.17 -9.01
N VAL A 167 6.31 -3.54 -8.02
CA VAL A 167 6.70 -4.34 -6.85
C VAL A 167 5.55 -5.29 -6.49
N ALA A 168 5.89 -6.51 -6.11
CA ALA A 168 4.98 -7.47 -5.51
C ALA A 168 5.47 -7.84 -4.10
N THR A 169 4.56 -7.94 -3.15
CA THR A 169 4.82 -8.33 -1.77
C THR A 169 3.63 -9.12 -1.22
N ASP A 170 3.85 -9.93 -0.22
CA ASP A 170 2.84 -10.74 0.49
C ASP A 170 2.73 -10.34 1.98
#